data_d50f856faba51d0c042cb0d823b3655e
#
_entry.id   d50f856faba51d0c042cb0d823b3655e
#
_cell.length_a   1.000
_cell.length_b   1.000
_cell.length_c   1.000
_cell.angle_alpha   90.00
_cell.angle_beta   90.00
_cell.angle_gamma   90.00
#
_symmetry.space_group_name_H-M   'P 1'
#
loop_
_entity.id
_entity.type
_entity.pdbx_description
1 polymer ?
#
loop_
_entity_poly.entity_id
_entity_poly.type
_entity_poly.pdbx_seq_one_letter_code
_entity_poly.pdbx_strand_id
1 'polypeptide(L)'
;MRPKLEEMTLREKLAQTGQPSNGDIRNGIAECGSYEAYIEKYQWGSIWISEGFKKADGTPFATPEELGNQIHSMSNAGKIPLIVNGDFEYGANSIFPCLHAAGTNMEMGASRNLELIYKRAYYWARELRSFGVNTPYGPVTDICNNFFTPGAVRRISDDWKVIVEVQRALIKGIQDAGIAACIKHYPGPSNDYRDSHFSMCTVDKDVDEWYQTYFNIYKSAVADGVMGVESSHHPWPSIDPRKSRGNIPRPATSSKPVMDILRNEIGFDGVLFTDAVNMKAMSASFEHEDVYIESFLAGHDVVIFVHNDYIDVMEKAYNEGRITMEQIDAAVTRVLNHKEKLGLFDGPLSLNPLTEEENADFDRVLYELAKSAQTLVTNHSGTIPFDPKKVKKAAIIALSPMVDFKNNIPVMVEQFAKYGIETVVLDKIISTTLEPLAAECDIIIYACMIKTGFGAGMPFFDRPELPCLFHSMSYGAAKTVVVSFGHPSVYYNYFENCDMYINTYSADKWAMTAVVDGILGQFPFVGKSPTSLFPFHKQYEV
;
A
#
# COMPACT_ATOMS: atom_id res chain seq x y z
N MET A 1 -14.15 28.30 -9.03
CA MET A 1 -15.05 28.72 -7.92
C MET A 1 -15.88 27.52 -7.48
N ARG A 2 -16.02 27.28 -6.17
CA ARG A 2 -16.84 26.19 -5.63
C ARG A 2 -18.33 26.38 -5.98
N PRO A 3 -19.01 25.38 -6.57
CA PRO A 3 -20.46 25.49 -6.85
C PRO A 3 -21.26 25.42 -5.55
N LYS A 4 -22.42 26.06 -5.54
CA LYS A 4 -23.40 25.89 -4.49
C LYS A 4 -24.26 24.67 -4.76
N LEU A 5 -24.67 23.96 -3.71
CA LEU A 5 -25.48 22.74 -3.85
C LEU A 5 -26.81 22.98 -4.57
N GLU A 6 -27.46 24.10 -4.31
CA GLU A 6 -28.72 24.49 -4.93
C GLU A 6 -28.61 24.82 -6.43
N GLU A 7 -27.40 25.08 -6.92
CA GLU A 7 -27.11 25.35 -8.34
C GLU A 7 -26.78 24.08 -9.12
N MET A 8 -26.50 22.96 -8.42
CA MET A 8 -26.17 21.67 -9.02
C MET A 8 -27.42 20.86 -9.37
N THR A 9 -27.46 20.29 -10.57
CA THR A 9 -28.47 19.30 -10.94
C THR A 9 -28.29 17.99 -10.16
N LEU A 10 -29.36 17.17 -10.07
CA LEU A 10 -29.26 15.84 -9.44
C LEU A 10 -28.13 15.00 -10.05
N ARG A 11 -28.01 14.95 -11.37
CA ARG A 11 -26.96 14.17 -12.05
C ARG A 11 -25.55 14.68 -11.76
N GLU A 12 -25.35 15.99 -11.69
CA GLU A 12 -24.06 16.56 -11.27
C GLU A 12 -23.71 16.19 -9.83
N LYS A 13 -24.69 16.18 -8.92
CA LYS A 13 -24.49 15.72 -7.54
C LYS A 13 -24.11 14.24 -7.48
N LEU A 14 -24.87 13.38 -8.17
CA LEU A 14 -24.62 11.95 -8.21
C LEU A 14 -23.26 11.61 -8.83
N ALA A 15 -22.84 12.34 -9.84
CA ALA A 15 -21.51 12.17 -10.45
C ALA A 15 -20.35 12.44 -9.47
N GLN A 16 -20.56 13.24 -8.41
CA GLN A 16 -19.55 13.46 -7.39
C GLN A 16 -19.42 12.29 -6.42
N THR A 17 -20.38 11.36 -6.40
CA THR A 17 -20.41 10.24 -5.45
C THR A 17 -19.97 8.91 -6.07
N GLY A 18 -19.52 8.91 -7.33
CA GLY A 18 -19.00 7.73 -8.02
C GLY A 18 -17.58 7.92 -8.55
N GLN A 19 -16.84 6.81 -8.62
CA GLN A 19 -15.51 6.76 -9.22
C GLN A 19 -15.42 5.56 -10.16
N PRO A 20 -15.29 5.76 -11.48
CA PRO A 20 -15.23 4.67 -12.45
C PRO A 20 -13.90 3.92 -12.38
N SER A 21 -13.93 2.63 -12.77
CA SER A 21 -12.71 1.84 -12.96
C SER A 21 -11.95 2.26 -14.22
N ASN A 22 -10.66 1.90 -14.33
CA ASN A 22 -9.91 2.13 -15.57
C ASN A 22 -10.53 1.43 -16.79
N GLY A 23 -11.22 0.29 -16.57
CA GLY A 23 -11.97 -0.41 -17.63
C GLY A 23 -13.15 0.42 -18.14
N ASP A 24 -13.89 1.00 -17.22
CA ASP A 24 -15.07 1.85 -17.55
C ASP A 24 -14.65 3.16 -18.19
N ILE A 25 -13.55 3.77 -17.71
CA ILE A 25 -12.96 4.96 -18.36
C ILE A 25 -12.56 4.63 -19.80
N ARG A 26 -11.86 3.53 -20.06
CA ARG A 26 -11.47 3.12 -21.42
C ARG A 26 -12.67 2.88 -22.32
N ASN A 27 -13.71 2.21 -21.82
CA ASN A 27 -14.95 1.99 -22.57
C ASN A 27 -15.64 3.32 -22.89
N GLY A 28 -15.71 4.22 -21.91
CA GLY A 28 -16.27 5.54 -22.10
C GLY A 28 -15.49 6.41 -23.09
N ILE A 29 -14.15 6.34 -23.11
CA ILE A 29 -13.31 7.03 -24.09
C ILE A 29 -13.55 6.46 -25.49
N ALA A 30 -13.66 5.14 -25.62
CA ALA A 30 -13.96 4.52 -26.92
C ALA A 30 -15.31 4.99 -27.49
N GLU A 31 -16.27 5.28 -26.63
CA GLU A 31 -17.57 5.85 -27.00
C GLU A 31 -17.49 7.36 -27.29
N CYS A 32 -16.81 8.13 -26.44
CA CYS A 32 -16.80 9.60 -26.49
C CYS A 32 -15.70 10.20 -27.38
N GLY A 33 -14.65 9.43 -27.69
CA GLY A 33 -13.54 9.83 -28.54
C GLY A 33 -12.33 10.43 -27.79
N SER A 34 -12.50 11.00 -26.60
CA SER A 34 -11.40 11.55 -25.78
C SER A 34 -11.73 11.50 -24.28
N TYR A 35 -10.71 11.73 -23.45
CA TYR A 35 -10.84 11.88 -22.00
C TYR A 35 -11.73 13.08 -21.64
N GLU A 36 -11.52 14.21 -22.32
CA GLU A 36 -12.27 15.43 -22.08
C GLU A 36 -13.75 15.24 -22.39
N ALA A 37 -14.08 14.69 -23.54
CA ALA A 37 -15.47 14.39 -23.93
C ALA A 37 -16.14 13.38 -22.97
N TYR A 38 -15.36 12.43 -22.44
CA TYR A 38 -15.85 11.49 -21.43
C TYR A 38 -16.21 12.22 -20.12
N ILE A 39 -15.33 13.10 -19.62
CA ILE A 39 -15.61 13.90 -18.41
C ILE A 39 -16.74 14.91 -18.66
N GLU A 40 -16.81 15.56 -19.82
CA GLU A 40 -17.93 16.45 -20.17
C GLU A 40 -19.29 15.71 -20.15
N LYS A 41 -19.32 14.49 -20.65
CA LYS A 41 -20.53 13.66 -20.68
C LYS A 41 -21.00 13.24 -19.28
N TYR A 42 -20.09 12.67 -18.48
CA TYR A 42 -20.44 12.04 -17.21
C TYR A 42 -20.28 12.94 -16.00
N GLN A 43 -19.46 14.00 -16.07
CA GLN A 43 -19.18 14.94 -14.98
C GLN A 43 -18.64 14.26 -13.70
N TRP A 44 -17.87 13.17 -13.85
CA TRP A 44 -17.32 12.42 -12.73
C TRP A 44 -16.61 13.32 -11.72
N GLY A 45 -16.84 13.05 -10.43
CA GLY A 45 -16.19 13.77 -9.33
C GLY A 45 -14.78 13.28 -9.00
N SER A 46 -14.47 12.04 -9.39
CA SER A 46 -13.18 11.41 -9.10
C SER A 46 -12.82 10.38 -10.17
N ILE A 47 -11.50 10.12 -10.31
CA ILE A 47 -10.94 9.09 -11.17
C ILE A 47 -9.86 8.32 -10.41
N TRP A 48 -9.65 7.07 -10.80
CA TRP A 48 -8.56 6.25 -10.28
C TRP A 48 -7.51 6.02 -11.36
N ILE A 49 -6.23 6.20 -11.01
CA ILE A 49 -5.11 5.97 -11.92
C ILE A 49 -4.16 4.91 -11.38
N SER A 50 -3.57 4.14 -12.29
CA SER A 50 -2.59 3.10 -12.02
C SER A 50 -1.67 2.92 -13.22
N GLU A 51 -0.76 1.96 -13.16
CA GLU A 51 0.07 1.51 -14.30
C GLU A 51 -0.76 1.13 -15.54
N GLY A 52 -2.03 0.77 -15.35
CA GLY A 52 -2.97 0.49 -16.44
C GLY A 52 -3.63 1.72 -17.06
N PHE A 53 -3.39 2.92 -16.55
CA PHE A 53 -3.94 4.16 -17.10
C PHE A 53 -3.09 4.61 -18.30
N LYS A 54 -3.70 4.70 -19.48
CA LYS A 54 -3.03 4.90 -20.76
C LYS A 54 -3.68 6.03 -21.52
N LYS A 55 -3.00 6.56 -22.54
CA LYS A 55 -3.58 7.52 -23.49
C LYS A 55 -4.81 6.95 -24.20
N ALA A 56 -5.61 7.82 -24.81
CA ALA A 56 -6.82 7.42 -25.55
C ALA A 56 -6.53 6.42 -26.68
N ASP A 57 -5.36 6.46 -27.27
CA ASP A 57 -4.88 5.50 -28.30
C ASP A 57 -4.38 4.17 -27.73
N GLY A 58 -4.37 4.02 -26.40
CA GLY A 58 -3.91 2.80 -25.71
C GLY A 58 -2.40 2.76 -25.43
N THR A 59 -1.63 3.76 -25.84
CA THR A 59 -0.19 3.84 -25.53
C THR A 59 0.03 4.37 -24.10
N PRO A 60 1.15 3.99 -23.43
CA PRO A 60 1.47 4.53 -22.11
C PRO A 60 1.87 6.02 -22.21
N PHE A 61 1.69 6.75 -21.11
CA PHE A 61 2.27 8.07 -20.94
C PHE A 61 3.79 7.96 -20.82
N ALA A 62 4.52 8.82 -21.52
CA ALA A 62 5.99 8.75 -21.56
C ALA A 62 6.63 9.41 -20.33
N THR A 63 5.99 10.44 -19.77
CA THR A 63 6.53 11.20 -18.64
C THR A 63 5.44 11.54 -17.62
N PRO A 64 5.82 11.79 -16.34
CA PRO A 64 4.91 12.31 -15.32
C PRO A 64 4.19 13.58 -15.75
N GLU A 65 4.90 14.50 -16.42
CA GLU A 65 4.34 15.77 -16.91
C GLU A 65 3.24 15.52 -17.95
N GLU A 66 3.45 14.59 -18.87
CA GLU A 66 2.44 14.25 -19.90
C GLU A 66 1.14 13.74 -19.27
N LEU A 67 1.25 12.85 -18.27
CA LEU A 67 0.08 12.38 -17.52
C LEU A 67 -0.57 13.51 -16.73
N GLY A 68 0.22 14.33 -16.05
CA GLY A 68 -0.28 15.47 -15.28
C GLY A 68 -1.06 16.47 -16.16
N ASN A 69 -0.54 16.78 -17.35
CA ASN A 69 -1.22 17.63 -18.31
C ASN A 69 -2.56 17.03 -18.80
N GLN A 70 -2.60 15.70 -19.03
CA GLN A 70 -3.84 15.01 -19.37
C GLN A 70 -4.87 15.11 -18.23
N ILE A 71 -4.43 14.90 -16.98
CA ILE A 71 -5.30 15.02 -15.80
C ILE A 71 -5.83 16.45 -15.64
N HIS A 72 -4.99 17.47 -15.88
CA HIS A 72 -5.42 18.87 -15.89
C HIS A 72 -6.47 19.13 -16.97
N SER A 73 -6.24 18.62 -18.19
CA SER A 73 -7.21 18.74 -19.29
C SER A 73 -8.56 18.11 -18.92
N MET A 74 -8.55 16.89 -18.37
CA MET A 74 -9.74 16.22 -17.87
C MET A 74 -10.45 17.01 -16.77
N SER A 75 -9.69 17.52 -15.80
CA SER A 75 -10.24 18.28 -14.68
C SER A 75 -10.88 19.61 -15.14
N ASN A 76 -10.34 20.21 -16.18
CA ASN A 76 -10.88 21.45 -16.77
C ASN A 76 -12.09 21.19 -17.69
N ALA A 77 -12.24 20.01 -18.23
CA ALA A 77 -13.40 19.62 -19.04
C ALA A 77 -14.66 19.41 -18.17
N GLY A 78 -14.49 19.05 -16.90
CA GLY A 78 -15.60 18.97 -15.95
C GLY A 78 -15.98 20.34 -15.38
N LYS A 79 -17.24 20.48 -14.94
CA LYS A 79 -17.69 21.67 -14.19
C LYS A 79 -17.08 21.75 -12.78
N ILE A 80 -16.71 20.60 -12.23
CA ILE A 80 -16.18 20.42 -10.88
C ILE A 80 -14.85 19.66 -11.01
N PRO A 81 -13.74 20.15 -10.46
CA PRO A 81 -12.45 19.52 -10.59
C PRO A 81 -12.40 18.12 -9.99
N LEU A 82 -11.52 17.27 -10.52
CA LEU A 82 -11.42 15.86 -10.16
C LEU A 82 -10.66 15.63 -8.85
N ILE A 83 -11.15 14.72 -8.02
CA ILE A 83 -10.32 13.96 -7.08
C ILE A 83 -9.59 12.89 -7.90
N VAL A 84 -8.28 12.79 -7.76
CA VAL A 84 -7.43 11.82 -8.47
C VAL A 84 -6.78 10.89 -7.46
N ASN A 85 -7.19 9.64 -7.48
CA ASN A 85 -6.76 8.61 -6.55
C ASN A 85 -5.85 7.58 -7.22
N GLY A 86 -5.26 6.71 -6.42
CA GLY A 86 -4.51 5.54 -6.87
C GLY A 86 -3.81 4.84 -5.70
N ASP A 87 -3.42 3.59 -5.92
CA ASP A 87 -2.66 2.78 -4.96
C ASP A 87 -1.17 2.90 -5.24
N PHE A 88 -0.49 3.78 -4.52
CA PHE A 88 0.95 4.06 -4.69
C PHE A 88 1.75 3.66 -3.45
N GLU A 89 1.36 2.58 -2.79
CA GLU A 89 1.86 2.19 -1.46
C GLU A 89 3.38 2.02 -1.38
N TYR A 90 4.01 1.60 -2.48
CA TYR A 90 5.45 1.33 -2.56
C TYR A 90 6.24 2.40 -3.33
N GLY A 91 5.57 3.42 -3.87
CA GLY A 91 6.20 4.51 -4.59
C GLY A 91 5.54 4.84 -5.93
N ALA A 92 5.93 5.96 -6.51
CA ALA A 92 5.46 6.43 -7.80
C ALA A 92 6.13 5.69 -8.99
N ASN A 93 7.20 4.94 -8.73
CA ASN A 93 7.91 4.12 -9.71
C ASN A 93 7.05 2.99 -10.32
N SER A 94 5.92 2.65 -9.70
CA SER A 94 4.96 1.71 -10.28
C SER A 94 4.36 2.19 -11.60
N ILE A 95 4.23 3.51 -11.79
CA ILE A 95 3.79 4.10 -13.06
C ILE A 95 4.99 4.60 -13.88
N PHE A 96 5.92 5.31 -13.26
CA PHE A 96 7.08 5.89 -13.91
C PHE A 96 8.37 5.36 -13.29
N PRO A 97 9.09 4.44 -13.95
CA PRO A 97 10.34 3.86 -13.43
C PRO A 97 11.44 4.89 -13.11
N CYS A 98 11.33 6.12 -13.61
CA CYS A 98 12.24 7.22 -13.30
C CYS A 98 11.97 7.87 -11.93
N LEU A 99 10.83 7.59 -11.31
CA LEU A 99 10.48 8.07 -9.96
C LEU A 99 10.92 7.07 -8.89
N HIS A 100 10.79 7.46 -7.61
CA HIS A 100 11.33 6.67 -6.52
C HIS A 100 10.42 5.49 -6.12
N ALA A 101 11.06 4.34 -5.88
CA ALA A 101 10.50 3.33 -4.98
C ALA A 101 10.64 3.84 -3.55
N ALA A 102 9.55 3.95 -2.84
CA ALA A 102 9.53 4.68 -1.57
C ALA A 102 9.50 3.75 -0.32
N GLY A 103 9.97 2.51 -0.47
CA GLY A 103 9.98 1.53 0.62
C GLY A 103 8.59 1.00 0.98
N THR A 104 8.50 0.22 2.04
CA THR A 104 7.24 -0.37 2.52
C THR A 104 6.80 0.25 3.84
N ASN A 105 5.51 0.13 4.19
CA ASN A 105 5.03 0.59 5.49
C ASN A 105 5.66 -0.23 6.65
N MET A 106 5.96 -1.51 6.43
CA MET A 106 6.61 -2.35 7.43
C MET A 106 8.07 -1.92 7.69
N GLU A 107 8.78 -1.48 6.68
CA GLU A 107 10.10 -0.86 6.82
C GLU A 107 10.03 0.38 7.74
N MET A 108 9.00 1.21 7.60
CA MET A 108 8.80 2.36 8.48
C MET A 108 8.47 1.93 9.92
N GLY A 109 7.67 0.87 10.10
CA GLY A 109 7.41 0.26 11.39
C GLY A 109 8.67 -0.30 12.06
N ALA A 110 9.63 -0.80 11.29
CA ALA A 110 10.91 -1.28 11.79
C ALA A 110 11.88 -0.13 12.14
N SER A 111 11.92 0.91 11.33
CA SER A 111 12.77 2.09 11.54
C SER A 111 12.34 2.92 12.74
N ARG A 112 11.05 3.21 12.88
CA ARG A 112 10.49 4.12 13.90
C ARG A 112 11.14 5.51 13.96
N ASN A 113 11.90 5.89 12.94
CA ASN A 113 12.46 7.24 12.82
C ASN A 113 11.40 8.17 12.21
N LEU A 114 10.61 8.81 13.08
CA LEU A 114 9.45 9.61 12.67
C LEU A 114 9.83 10.81 11.79
N GLU A 115 11.03 11.38 11.93
CA GLU A 115 11.50 12.47 11.07
C GLU A 115 11.75 11.98 9.64
N LEU A 116 12.45 10.85 9.47
CA LEU A 116 12.69 10.25 8.16
C LEU A 116 11.38 9.78 7.51
N ILE A 117 10.48 9.20 8.30
CA ILE A 117 9.16 8.77 7.83
C ILE A 117 8.33 9.96 7.33
N TYR A 118 8.32 11.07 8.07
CA TYR A 118 7.68 12.32 7.63
C TYR A 118 8.27 12.83 6.31
N LYS A 119 9.61 12.94 6.22
CA LYS A 119 10.28 13.42 4.99
C LYS A 119 10.01 12.50 3.80
N ARG A 120 10.08 11.18 4.02
CA ARG A 120 9.72 10.19 2.99
C ARG A 120 8.30 10.40 2.48
N ALA A 121 7.34 10.57 3.40
CA ALA A 121 5.95 10.80 3.04
C ALA A 121 5.74 12.11 2.29
N TYR A 122 6.44 13.17 2.70
CA TYR A 122 6.40 14.48 2.04
C TYR A 122 6.93 14.42 0.59
N TYR A 123 8.11 13.84 0.37
CA TYR A 123 8.68 13.73 -0.98
C TYR A 123 7.88 12.78 -1.87
N TRP A 124 7.47 11.64 -1.35
CA TRP A 124 6.58 10.71 -2.06
C TRP A 124 5.27 11.41 -2.51
N ALA A 125 4.66 12.17 -1.63
CA ALA A 125 3.44 12.91 -1.95
C ALA A 125 3.70 14.03 -2.99
N ARG A 126 4.88 14.68 -2.95
CA ARG A 126 5.32 15.64 -3.96
C ARG A 126 5.50 14.98 -5.33
N GLU A 127 6.06 13.78 -5.40
CA GLU A 127 6.15 13.02 -6.65
C GLU A 127 4.77 12.67 -7.20
N LEU A 128 3.86 12.16 -6.37
CA LEU A 128 2.49 11.87 -6.79
C LEU A 128 1.77 13.11 -7.33
N ARG A 129 1.91 14.22 -6.63
CA ARG A 129 1.36 15.50 -7.05
C ARG A 129 1.93 15.96 -8.40
N SER A 130 3.19 15.63 -8.73
CA SER A 130 3.84 16.06 -9.97
C SER A 130 3.17 15.52 -11.24
N PHE A 131 2.36 14.47 -11.12
CA PHE A 131 1.54 13.96 -12.21
C PHE A 131 0.03 13.96 -11.91
N GLY A 132 -0.40 14.83 -10.98
CA GLY A 132 -1.80 15.18 -10.79
C GLY A 132 -2.57 14.38 -9.74
N VAL A 133 -1.95 13.42 -9.04
CA VAL A 133 -2.58 12.72 -7.90
C VAL A 133 -2.77 13.70 -6.75
N ASN A 134 -3.96 13.70 -6.16
CA ASN A 134 -4.29 14.60 -5.05
C ASN A 134 -4.89 13.91 -3.82
N THR A 135 -5.26 12.64 -3.93
CA THR A 135 -5.84 11.86 -2.83
C THR A 135 -5.44 10.39 -2.98
N PRO A 136 -4.15 10.01 -2.81
CA PRO A 136 -3.74 8.60 -2.88
C PRO A 136 -4.41 7.78 -1.77
N TYR A 137 -4.73 6.51 -2.06
CA TYR A 137 -5.22 5.56 -1.07
C TYR A 137 -4.06 5.06 -0.22
N GLY A 138 -3.94 5.62 0.97
CA GLY A 138 -2.89 5.35 1.93
C GLY A 138 -2.71 6.47 2.98
N PRO A 139 -1.98 6.17 4.07
CA PRO A 139 -1.29 4.91 4.40
C PRO A 139 -2.21 3.76 4.78
N VAL A 140 -1.71 2.51 4.63
CA VAL A 140 -2.37 1.32 5.14
C VAL A 140 -2.12 1.22 6.65
N THR A 141 -3.18 1.35 7.44
CA THR A 141 -3.12 1.37 8.91
C THR A 141 -3.64 0.08 9.56
N ASP A 142 -3.76 -0.96 8.75
CA ASP A 142 -4.20 -2.28 9.19
C ASP A 142 -3.19 -2.91 10.14
N ILE A 143 -3.70 -3.57 11.21
CA ILE A 143 -2.85 -4.32 12.14
C ILE A 143 -2.39 -5.62 11.49
N CYS A 144 -1.10 -5.94 11.57
CA CYS A 144 -0.52 -7.16 11.01
C CYS A 144 -0.62 -8.32 12.01
N ASN A 145 -1.83 -8.80 12.30
CA ASN A 145 -2.06 -9.83 13.32
C ASN A 145 -1.79 -11.27 12.85
N ASN A 146 -1.71 -11.49 11.54
CA ASN A 146 -1.53 -12.82 11.00
C ASN A 146 -0.28 -12.87 10.11
N PHE A 147 0.59 -13.80 10.43
CA PHE A 147 1.82 -14.11 9.68
C PHE A 147 1.58 -14.45 8.20
N PHE A 148 0.44 -15.02 7.90
CA PHE A 148 0.11 -15.49 6.56
C PHE A 148 -0.81 -14.55 5.80
N THR A 149 -1.01 -13.35 6.30
CA THR A 149 -1.88 -12.40 5.63
C THR A 149 -1.29 -11.91 4.31
N PRO A 150 -2.06 -11.89 3.22
CA PRO A 150 -1.64 -11.28 1.98
C PRO A 150 -1.19 -9.84 2.19
N GLY A 151 -0.06 -9.47 1.58
CA GLY A 151 0.44 -8.10 1.64
C GLY A 151 0.94 -7.66 3.03
N ALA A 152 1.56 -8.54 3.82
CA ALA A 152 2.04 -8.20 5.16
C ALA A 152 2.90 -6.93 5.19
N VAL A 153 3.81 -6.74 4.24
CA VAL A 153 4.69 -5.56 4.17
C VAL A 153 3.97 -4.24 3.85
N ARG A 154 2.71 -4.30 3.40
CA ARG A 154 1.83 -3.11 3.27
C ARG A 154 1.48 -2.50 4.62
N ARG A 155 1.52 -3.29 5.69
CA ARG A 155 1.12 -2.93 7.04
C ARG A 155 2.30 -2.43 7.82
N ILE A 156 2.04 -1.56 8.80
CA ILE A 156 3.09 -0.92 9.59
C ILE A 156 3.61 -1.88 10.66
N SER A 157 2.71 -2.47 11.45
CA SER A 157 3.06 -3.28 12.63
C SER A 157 1.90 -4.18 13.06
N ASP A 158 2.15 -5.10 13.99
CA ASP A 158 1.14 -5.80 14.79
C ASP A 158 0.78 -5.06 16.09
N ASP A 159 1.57 -4.06 16.48
CA ASP A 159 1.29 -3.17 17.61
C ASP A 159 0.60 -1.89 17.14
N TRP A 160 -0.67 -1.70 17.55
CA TRP A 160 -1.46 -0.52 17.19
C TRP A 160 -0.82 0.80 17.64
N LYS A 161 0.00 0.81 18.72
CA LYS A 161 0.67 2.02 19.20
C LYS A 161 1.75 2.46 18.22
N VAL A 162 2.51 1.51 17.68
CA VAL A 162 3.49 1.77 16.61
C VAL A 162 2.79 2.29 15.36
N ILE A 163 1.61 1.70 15.01
CA ILE A 163 0.81 2.18 13.88
C ILE A 163 0.41 3.64 14.09
N VAL A 164 -0.08 4.00 15.27
CA VAL A 164 -0.48 5.39 15.60
C VAL A 164 0.69 6.37 15.47
N GLU A 165 1.87 6.02 15.96
CA GLU A 165 3.06 6.88 15.85
C GLU A 165 3.49 7.09 14.39
N VAL A 166 3.60 6.01 13.62
CA VAL A 166 4.04 6.04 12.23
C VAL A 166 3.00 6.70 11.32
N GLN A 167 1.72 6.35 11.45
CA GLN A 167 0.66 6.94 10.62
C GLN A 167 0.55 8.46 10.80
N ARG A 168 0.79 8.98 12.02
CA ARG A 168 0.80 10.42 12.29
C ARG A 168 1.86 11.13 11.46
N ALA A 169 3.07 10.59 11.40
CA ALA A 169 4.16 11.14 10.58
C ALA A 169 3.83 11.04 9.08
N LEU A 170 3.21 9.93 8.65
CA LEU A 170 2.79 9.73 7.26
C LEU A 170 1.68 10.71 6.85
N ILE A 171 0.60 10.79 7.63
CA ILE A 171 -0.52 11.72 7.36
C ILE A 171 0.00 13.16 7.26
N LYS A 172 0.82 13.56 8.25
CA LYS A 172 1.38 14.91 8.26
C LYS A 172 2.24 15.19 7.03
N GLY A 173 3.16 14.28 6.67
CA GLY A 173 4.03 14.45 5.50
C GLY A 173 3.24 14.55 4.19
N ILE A 174 2.24 13.68 4.01
CA ILE A 174 1.37 13.68 2.83
C ILE A 174 0.60 15.01 2.73
N GLN A 175 -0.02 15.44 3.81
CA GLN A 175 -0.88 16.63 3.79
C GLN A 175 -0.08 17.95 3.73
N ASP A 176 1.11 18.01 4.33
CA ASP A 176 2.03 19.13 4.18
C ASP A 176 2.56 19.29 2.74
N ALA A 177 2.58 18.19 1.96
CA ALA A 177 2.89 18.24 0.53
C ALA A 177 1.73 18.78 -0.34
N GLY A 178 0.57 19.06 0.27
CA GLY A 178 -0.60 19.65 -0.37
C GLY A 178 -1.49 18.66 -1.12
N ILE A 179 -1.50 17.39 -0.72
CA ILE A 179 -2.45 16.35 -1.15
C ILE A 179 -3.08 15.68 0.07
N ALA A 180 -4.19 14.96 -0.11
CA ALA A 180 -4.91 14.35 1.01
C ALA A 180 -4.38 12.96 1.34
N ALA A 181 -4.22 12.64 2.61
CA ALA A 181 -4.07 11.25 3.07
C ALA A 181 -5.46 10.58 3.13
N CYS A 182 -5.52 9.30 2.71
CA CYS A 182 -6.73 8.48 2.78
C CYS A 182 -6.37 7.12 3.40
N ILE A 183 -6.51 7.00 4.73
CA ILE A 183 -6.13 5.78 5.45
C ILE A 183 -7.08 4.62 5.16
N LYS A 184 -6.56 3.40 5.23
CA LYS A 184 -7.29 2.16 4.91
C LYS A 184 -6.84 0.97 5.74
N HIS A 185 -7.71 -0.05 5.92
CA HIS A 185 -9.09 -0.23 5.39
C HIS A 185 -10.08 -0.34 6.56
N TYR A 186 -10.91 0.67 6.79
CA TYR A 186 -11.88 0.68 7.90
C TYR A 186 -12.95 -0.42 7.73
N PRO A 187 -13.36 -1.17 8.76
CA PRO A 187 -13.01 -1.09 10.19
C PRO A 187 -11.74 -1.86 10.57
N GLY A 188 -10.98 -2.35 9.64
CA GLY A 188 -9.81 -3.19 9.82
C GLY A 188 -10.05 -4.58 9.25
N PRO A 189 -9.01 -5.22 8.69
CA PRO A 189 -9.10 -6.56 8.14
C PRO A 189 -9.23 -7.62 9.23
N SER A 190 -9.65 -8.81 8.81
CA SER A 190 -9.64 -10.01 9.64
C SER A 190 -8.22 -10.57 9.80
N ASN A 191 -8.09 -11.56 10.69
CA ASN A 191 -6.92 -12.42 10.78
C ASN A 191 -6.92 -13.54 9.72
N ASP A 192 -7.85 -13.52 8.78
CA ASP A 192 -7.96 -14.50 7.72
C ASP A 192 -6.72 -14.42 6.79
N TYR A 193 -6.15 -15.57 6.47
CA TYR A 193 -5.01 -15.68 5.56
C TYR A 193 -5.41 -15.63 4.08
N ARG A 194 -6.71 -15.70 3.80
CA ARG A 194 -7.23 -15.63 2.43
C ARG A 194 -7.19 -14.18 1.92
N ASP A 195 -7.13 -14.05 0.62
CA ASP A 195 -7.18 -12.75 -0.03
C ASP A 195 -8.62 -12.23 -0.13
N SER A 196 -8.87 -11.05 0.42
CA SER A 196 -10.19 -10.41 0.44
C SER A 196 -10.71 -9.99 -0.94
N HIS A 197 -9.85 -9.91 -1.95
CA HIS A 197 -10.30 -9.67 -3.32
C HIS A 197 -11.12 -10.84 -3.88
N PHE A 198 -10.83 -12.06 -3.44
CA PHE A 198 -11.46 -13.29 -3.93
C PHE A 198 -12.32 -14.00 -2.89
N SER A 199 -12.21 -13.63 -1.64
CA SER A 199 -12.88 -14.31 -0.52
C SER A 199 -13.55 -13.32 0.40
N MET A 200 -14.63 -13.72 1.03
CA MET A 200 -15.25 -12.97 2.11
C MET A 200 -14.51 -13.27 3.42
N CYS A 201 -13.60 -12.40 3.79
CA CYS A 201 -12.88 -12.45 5.06
C CYS A 201 -13.68 -11.64 6.09
N THR A 202 -13.92 -12.21 7.26
CA THR A 202 -14.78 -11.59 8.29
C THR A 202 -13.93 -10.94 9.37
N VAL A 203 -14.31 -9.77 9.86
CA VAL A 203 -13.69 -9.17 11.07
C VAL A 203 -14.00 -10.11 12.24
N ASP A 204 -12.99 -10.75 12.76
CA ASP A 204 -13.06 -11.79 13.80
C ASP A 204 -12.64 -11.27 15.18
N LYS A 205 -12.28 -9.99 15.29
CA LYS A 205 -11.94 -9.38 16.57
C LYS A 205 -13.18 -9.26 17.46
N ASP A 206 -12.95 -9.55 18.73
CA ASP A 206 -13.88 -9.17 19.78
C ASP A 206 -14.14 -7.64 19.75
N VAL A 207 -15.35 -7.23 20.08
CA VAL A 207 -15.75 -5.81 20.05
C VAL A 207 -14.88 -4.99 21.00
N ASP A 208 -14.65 -5.48 22.23
CA ASP A 208 -13.83 -4.78 23.23
C ASP A 208 -12.37 -4.68 22.77
N GLU A 209 -11.81 -5.74 22.17
CA GLU A 209 -10.46 -5.71 21.57
C GLU A 209 -10.37 -4.69 20.45
N TRP A 210 -11.40 -4.60 19.59
CA TRP A 210 -11.45 -3.61 18.51
C TRP A 210 -11.45 -2.18 19.07
N TYR A 211 -12.23 -1.88 20.11
CA TYR A 211 -12.23 -0.58 20.77
C TYR A 211 -10.90 -0.25 21.47
N GLN A 212 -10.17 -1.25 21.92
CA GLN A 212 -8.84 -1.06 22.51
C GLN A 212 -7.73 -0.88 21.46
N THR A 213 -7.95 -1.23 20.21
CA THR A 213 -6.95 -1.23 19.15
C THR A 213 -7.34 -0.34 17.97
N TYR A 214 -8.15 -0.83 17.04
CA TYR A 214 -8.54 -0.12 15.82
C TYR A 214 -9.24 1.21 16.07
N PHE A 215 -10.09 1.29 17.07
CA PHE A 215 -10.72 2.55 17.46
C PHE A 215 -9.69 3.65 17.71
N ASN A 216 -8.61 3.33 18.43
CA ASN A 216 -7.55 4.29 18.73
C ASN A 216 -6.73 4.67 17.48
N ILE A 217 -6.52 3.76 16.54
CA ILE A 217 -5.87 4.04 15.25
C ILE A 217 -6.69 5.11 14.51
N TYR A 218 -7.98 4.85 14.27
CA TYR A 218 -8.83 5.78 13.53
C TYR A 218 -9.07 7.09 14.27
N LYS A 219 -9.29 7.03 15.59
CA LYS A 219 -9.49 8.23 16.43
C LYS A 219 -8.25 9.14 16.41
N SER A 220 -7.05 8.55 16.45
CA SER A 220 -5.81 9.32 16.34
C SER A 220 -5.68 9.98 14.96
N ALA A 221 -5.96 9.23 13.88
CA ALA A 221 -5.90 9.76 12.54
C ALA A 221 -6.88 10.93 12.32
N VAL A 222 -8.10 10.82 12.85
CA VAL A 222 -9.09 11.89 12.80
C VAL A 222 -8.62 13.11 13.60
N ALA A 223 -8.05 12.91 14.78
CA ALA A 223 -7.48 14.00 15.59
C ALA A 223 -6.28 14.68 14.90
N ASP A 224 -5.51 13.93 14.09
CA ASP A 224 -4.42 14.44 13.26
C ASP A 224 -4.91 15.06 11.93
N GLY A 225 -6.23 15.13 11.70
CA GLY A 225 -6.85 15.82 10.57
C GLY A 225 -6.81 15.06 9.26
N VAL A 226 -6.84 13.72 9.29
CA VAL A 226 -6.89 12.91 8.06
C VAL A 226 -8.09 13.29 7.19
N MET A 227 -7.86 13.45 5.89
CA MET A 227 -8.88 13.97 4.97
C MET A 227 -9.74 12.89 4.33
N GLY A 228 -9.25 11.65 4.23
CA GLY A 228 -9.96 10.51 3.63
C GLY A 228 -9.85 9.24 4.47
N VAL A 229 -10.87 8.40 4.37
CA VAL A 229 -10.88 7.02 4.87
C VAL A 229 -11.44 6.14 3.78
N GLU A 230 -10.78 5.02 3.50
CA GLU A 230 -11.28 3.95 2.62
C GLU A 230 -11.77 2.78 3.48
N SER A 231 -13.00 2.33 3.25
CA SER A 231 -13.57 1.19 3.98
C SER A 231 -13.16 -0.14 3.34
N SER A 232 -13.20 -1.22 4.13
CA SER A 232 -13.07 -2.60 3.62
C SER A 232 -14.43 -3.26 3.46
N HIS A 233 -14.47 -4.37 2.73
CA HIS A 233 -15.68 -5.20 2.60
C HIS A 233 -15.81 -6.28 3.69
N HIS A 234 -14.91 -6.32 4.66
CA HIS A 234 -14.92 -7.37 5.70
C HIS A 234 -16.18 -7.27 6.57
N PRO A 235 -17.09 -8.24 6.55
CA PRO A 235 -18.25 -8.25 7.44
C PRO A 235 -17.83 -8.21 8.91
N TRP A 236 -18.61 -7.51 9.73
CA TRP A 236 -18.43 -7.50 11.17
C TRP A 236 -19.72 -7.92 11.88
N PRO A 237 -20.00 -9.23 11.98
CA PRO A 237 -21.27 -9.75 12.47
C PRO A 237 -21.57 -9.39 13.93
N SER A 238 -20.56 -9.12 14.76
CA SER A 238 -20.75 -8.68 16.15
C SER A 238 -21.37 -7.28 16.25
N ILE A 239 -21.22 -6.45 15.22
CA ILE A 239 -21.83 -5.10 15.15
C ILE A 239 -23.08 -5.12 14.25
N ASP A 240 -23.00 -5.80 13.11
CA ASP A 240 -24.13 -5.91 12.18
C ASP A 240 -24.44 -7.39 11.89
N PRO A 241 -25.38 -8.01 12.62
CA PRO A 241 -25.74 -9.41 12.43
C PRO A 241 -26.60 -9.65 11.20
N ARG A 242 -27.02 -8.60 10.48
CA ARG A 242 -27.84 -8.74 9.28
C ARG A 242 -27.11 -9.51 8.20
N LYS A 243 -27.90 -10.16 7.37
CA LYS A 243 -27.41 -10.94 6.23
C LYS A 243 -27.73 -10.20 4.92
N SER A 244 -26.91 -10.42 3.95
CA SER A 244 -27.18 -10.12 2.55
C SER A 244 -27.69 -11.36 1.83
N ARG A 245 -27.66 -11.38 0.50
CA ARG A 245 -28.11 -12.47 -0.35
C ARG A 245 -27.58 -13.85 0.14
N GLY A 246 -28.47 -14.84 0.14
CA GLY A 246 -28.08 -16.23 0.42
C GLY A 246 -27.50 -16.50 1.84
N ASN A 247 -27.89 -15.74 2.84
CA ASN A 247 -27.39 -15.84 4.20
C ASN A 247 -25.91 -15.39 4.40
N ILE A 248 -25.34 -14.71 3.43
CA ILE A 248 -24.00 -14.18 3.49
C ILE A 248 -23.94 -13.06 4.56
N PRO A 249 -22.95 -13.01 5.46
CA PRO A 249 -22.77 -11.89 6.36
C PRO A 249 -22.69 -10.56 5.59
N ARG A 250 -23.34 -9.51 6.10
CA ARG A 250 -23.40 -8.23 5.41
C ARG A 250 -22.02 -7.57 5.38
N PRO A 251 -21.47 -7.20 4.19
CA PRO A 251 -20.20 -6.52 4.09
C PRO A 251 -20.18 -5.20 4.88
N ALA A 252 -19.06 -4.84 5.49
CA ALA A 252 -18.94 -3.58 6.23
C ALA A 252 -19.26 -2.37 5.36
N THR A 253 -18.84 -2.36 4.10
CA THR A 253 -19.16 -1.31 3.11
C THR A 253 -20.66 -1.08 2.94
N SER A 254 -21.51 -2.07 3.19
CA SER A 254 -22.97 -1.91 3.16
C SER A 254 -23.60 -1.82 4.55
N SER A 255 -22.81 -1.72 5.59
CA SER A 255 -23.25 -1.74 6.99
C SER A 255 -23.28 -0.34 7.62
N LYS A 256 -24.47 0.26 7.66
CA LYS A 256 -24.65 1.55 8.33
C LYS A 256 -24.21 1.52 9.80
N PRO A 257 -24.52 0.50 10.64
CA PRO A 257 -24.03 0.46 12.02
C PRO A 257 -22.50 0.54 12.15
N VAL A 258 -21.76 -0.11 11.22
CA VAL A 258 -20.30 -0.06 11.19
C VAL A 258 -19.81 1.35 10.81
N MET A 259 -20.41 1.96 9.78
CA MET A 259 -20.03 3.32 9.34
C MET A 259 -20.45 4.39 10.37
N ASP A 260 -21.51 4.17 11.13
CA ASP A 260 -21.94 5.07 12.19
C ASP A 260 -20.92 5.17 13.33
N ILE A 261 -20.17 4.11 13.64
CA ILE A 261 -19.06 4.18 14.62
C ILE A 261 -18.00 5.18 14.12
N LEU A 262 -17.61 5.11 12.85
CA LEU A 262 -16.63 6.04 12.26
C LEU A 262 -17.14 7.49 12.30
N ARG A 263 -18.39 7.70 11.89
CA ARG A 263 -18.98 9.04 11.79
C ARG A 263 -19.30 9.65 13.16
N ASN A 264 -19.96 8.90 14.04
CA ASN A 264 -20.57 9.44 15.23
C ASN A 264 -19.71 9.26 16.49
N GLU A 265 -18.98 8.15 16.64
CA GLU A 265 -18.18 7.89 17.84
C GLU A 265 -16.73 8.35 17.67
N ILE A 266 -16.12 8.09 16.51
CA ILE A 266 -14.77 8.54 16.16
C ILE A 266 -14.80 10.01 15.73
N GLY A 267 -15.89 10.45 15.08
CA GLY A 267 -16.12 11.84 14.69
C GLY A 267 -15.49 12.22 13.35
N PHE A 268 -15.38 11.26 12.40
CA PHE A 268 -14.83 11.53 11.08
C PHE A 268 -15.80 12.31 10.19
N ASP A 269 -15.41 13.48 9.73
CA ASP A 269 -16.18 14.38 8.85
C ASP A 269 -15.58 14.54 7.43
N GLY A 270 -14.46 13.86 7.15
CA GLY A 270 -13.85 13.80 5.82
C GLY A 270 -14.57 12.88 4.84
N VAL A 271 -13.97 12.68 3.67
CA VAL A 271 -14.55 11.81 2.62
C VAL A 271 -14.35 10.34 2.94
N LEU A 272 -15.45 9.59 2.97
CA LEU A 272 -15.46 8.14 3.13
C LEU A 272 -15.61 7.48 1.75
N PHE A 273 -14.55 6.81 1.31
CA PHE A 273 -14.53 6.02 0.10
C PHE A 273 -14.87 4.56 0.43
N THR A 274 -15.52 3.84 -0.50
CA THR A 274 -15.56 2.37 -0.41
C THR A 274 -14.20 1.79 -0.81
N ASP A 275 -13.92 0.52 -0.51
CA ASP A 275 -13.00 -0.30 -1.31
C ASP A 275 -13.65 -0.60 -2.68
N ALA A 276 -12.91 -1.21 -3.58
CA ALA A 276 -13.36 -1.52 -4.94
C ALA A 276 -14.63 -2.42 -4.94
N VAL A 277 -15.79 -1.86 -5.30
CA VAL A 277 -17.08 -2.57 -5.17
C VAL A 277 -17.25 -3.75 -6.12
N ASN A 278 -16.36 -3.93 -7.09
CA ASN A 278 -16.30 -5.11 -7.95
C ASN A 278 -15.63 -6.33 -7.28
N MET A 279 -15.09 -6.18 -6.06
CA MET A 279 -14.52 -7.29 -5.28
C MET A 279 -15.60 -8.32 -4.89
N LYS A 280 -15.12 -9.56 -4.67
CA LYS A 280 -16.01 -10.74 -4.50
C LYS A 280 -17.01 -10.59 -3.35
N ALA A 281 -16.65 -9.95 -2.26
CA ALA A 281 -17.56 -9.77 -1.12
C ALA A 281 -18.82 -8.98 -1.48
N MET A 282 -18.70 -7.92 -2.27
CA MET A 282 -19.84 -7.10 -2.72
C MET A 282 -20.63 -7.80 -3.81
N SER A 283 -19.96 -8.31 -4.86
CA SER A 283 -20.64 -8.97 -5.99
C SER A 283 -21.36 -10.27 -5.61
N ALA A 284 -20.92 -10.94 -4.53
CA ALA A 284 -21.63 -12.11 -4.00
C ALA A 284 -22.82 -11.74 -3.11
N SER A 285 -22.81 -10.55 -2.51
CA SER A 285 -23.78 -10.11 -1.51
C SER A 285 -25.00 -9.41 -2.11
N PHE A 286 -24.85 -8.77 -3.27
CA PHE A 286 -25.87 -7.91 -3.88
C PHE A 286 -25.93 -8.09 -5.39
N GLU A 287 -27.07 -7.73 -5.98
CA GLU A 287 -27.20 -7.51 -7.42
C GLU A 287 -26.51 -6.19 -7.80
N HIS A 288 -26.19 -6.04 -9.07
CA HIS A 288 -25.38 -4.94 -9.60
C HIS A 288 -25.81 -3.55 -9.10
N GLU A 289 -27.10 -3.19 -9.29
CA GLU A 289 -27.62 -1.88 -8.87
C GLU A 289 -27.55 -1.71 -7.34
N ASP A 290 -27.86 -2.77 -6.59
CA ASP A 290 -27.87 -2.73 -5.12
C ASP A 290 -26.49 -2.59 -4.51
N VAL A 291 -25.41 -3.00 -5.20
CA VAL A 291 -24.03 -2.76 -4.74
C VAL A 291 -23.79 -1.26 -4.50
N TYR A 292 -24.21 -0.43 -5.42
CA TYR A 292 -24.03 1.03 -5.31
C TYR A 292 -24.92 1.64 -4.25
N ILE A 293 -26.21 1.29 -4.30
CA ILE A 293 -27.23 1.86 -3.42
C ILE A 293 -26.96 1.49 -1.96
N GLU A 294 -26.65 0.23 -1.68
CA GLU A 294 -26.38 -0.24 -0.31
C GLU A 294 -25.07 0.32 0.25
N SER A 295 -24.05 0.53 -0.59
CA SER A 295 -22.81 1.22 -0.19
C SER A 295 -23.09 2.67 0.16
N PHE A 296 -23.86 3.37 -0.65
CA PHE A 296 -24.24 4.76 -0.42
C PHE A 296 -25.09 4.91 0.85
N LEU A 297 -26.12 4.06 1.03
CA LEU A 297 -27.00 4.05 2.20
C LEU A 297 -26.26 3.75 3.52
N ALA A 298 -25.14 3.04 3.45
CA ALA A 298 -24.28 2.81 4.62
C ALA A 298 -23.56 4.09 5.08
N GLY A 299 -23.43 5.12 4.24
CA GLY A 299 -22.85 6.42 4.59
C GLY A 299 -21.55 6.75 3.86
N HIS A 300 -21.23 6.05 2.76
CA HIS A 300 -20.09 6.41 1.91
C HIS A 300 -20.42 7.65 1.07
N ASP A 301 -19.39 8.45 0.84
CA ASP A 301 -19.48 9.66 0.02
C ASP A 301 -19.10 9.38 -1.43
N VAL A 302 -18.16 8.45 -1.64
CA VAL A 302 -17.72 8.03 -2.97
C VAL A 302 -17.66 6.51 -3.04
N VAL A 303 -18.38 5.94 -4.02
CA VAL A 303 -18.36 4.52 -4.35
C VAL A 303 -17.35 4.30 -5.46
N ILE A 304 -16.30 3.47 -5.20
CA ILE A 304 -15.22 3.30 -6.16
C ILE A 304 -15.35 2.05 -7.01
N PHE A 305 -14.84 2.13 -8.26
CA PHE A 305 -14.94 1.11 -9.31
C PHE A 305 -16.37 0.82 -9.77
N VAL A 306 -17.17 1.90 -9.87
CA VAL A 306 -18.50 1.83 -10.46
C VAL A 306 -18.42 1.75 -11.99
N HIS A 307 -19.48 1.25 -12.62
CA HIS A 307 -19.63 1.28 -14.07
C HIS A 307 -20.25 2.60 -14.56
N ASN A 308 -20.20 2.82 -15.87
CA ASN A 308 -20.70 4.06 -16.49
C ASN A 308 -22.22 4.27 -16.35
N ASP A 309 -22.96 3.26 -15.92
CA ASP A 309 -24.41 3.33 -15.61
C ASP A 309 -24.72 3.84 -14.19
N TYR A 310 -23.70 4.05 -13.35
CA TYR A 310 -23.85 4.43 -11.94
C TYR A 310 -24.82 5.60 -11.75
N ILE A 311 -24.65 6.67 -12.54
CA ILE A 311 -25.47 7.87 -12.40
C ILE A 311 -26.94 7.56 -12.70
N ASP A 312 -27.21 6.74 -13.70
CA ASP A 312 -28.57 6.32 -14.09
C ASP A 312 -29.20 5.43 -12.99
N VAL A 313 -28.42 4.51 -12.42
CA VAL A 313 -28.86 3.65 -11.31
C VAL A 313 -29.21 4.49 -10.07
N MET A 314 -28.35 5.44 -9.70
CA MET A 314 -28.58 6.27 -8.53
C MET A 314 -29.72 7.29 -8.73
N GLU A 315 -29.89 7.82 -9.95
CA GLU A 315 -31.02 8.67 -10.30
C GLU A 315 -32.36 7.90 -10.23
N LYS A 316 -32.37 6.66 -10.71
CA LYS A 316 -33.52 5.75 -10.58
C LYS A 316 -33.82 5.49 -9.08
N ALA A 317 -32.80 5.19 -8.27
CA ALA A 317 -32.95 4.96 -6.83
C ALA A 317 -33.52 6.19 -6.10
N TYR A 318 -33.11 7.39 -6.50
CA TYR A 318 -33.68 8.63 -5.97
C TYR A 318 -35.15 8.79 -6.36
N ASN A 319 -35.50 8.59 -7.62
CA ASN A 319 -36.88 8.71 -8.12
C ASN A 319 -37.81 7.66 -7.49
N GLU A 320 -37.29 6.49 -7.14
CA GLU A 320 -38.02 5.44 -6.41
C GLU A 320 -38.09 5.68 -4.89
N GLY A 321 -37.45 6.73 -4.39
CA GLY A 321 -37.40 7.07 -2.96
C GLY A 321 -36.52 6.15 -2.11
N ARG A 322 -35.62 5.38 -2.71
CA ARG A 322 -34.63 4.54 -2.01
C ARG A 322 -33.52 5.35 -1.37
N ILE A 323 -33.11 6.45 -2.00
CA ILE A 323 -32.17 7.44 -1.47
C ILE A 323 -32.82 8.82 -1.46
N THR A 324 -32.38 9.72 -0.59
CA THR A 324 -32.97 11.05 -0.41
C THR A 324 -32.01 12.16 -0.84
N MET A 325 -32.55 13.33 -1.19
CA MET A 325 -31.73 14.51 -1.50
C MET A 325 -30.85 14.93 -0.34
N GLU A 326 -31.33 14.78 0.90
CA GLU A 326 -30.54 15.07 2.10
C GLU A 326 -29.27 14.20 2.20
N GLN A 327 -29.40 12.90 1.91
CA GLN A 327 -28.24 11.97 1.89
C GLN A 327 -27.25 12.34 0.78
N ILE A 328 -27.77 12.67 -0.42
CA ILE A 328 -26.96 13.10 -1.57
C ILE A 328 -26.21 14.40 -1.23
N ASP A 329 -26.91 15.41 -0.72
CA ASP A 329 -26.34 16.71 -0.38
C ASP A 329 -25.30 16.59 0.74
N ALA A 330 -25.51 15.72 1.71
CA ALA A 330 -24.53 15.45 2.77
C ALA A 330 -23.22 14.85 2.21
N ALA A 331 -23.30 13.85 1.31
CA ALA A 331 -22.14 13.25 0.67
C ALA A 331 -21.40 14.26 -0.23
N VAL A 332 -22.13 14.94 -1.10
CA VAL A 332 -21.57 15.96 -2.00
C VAL A 332 -20.91 17.09 -1.24
N THR A 333 -21.50 17.54 -0.12
CA THR A 333 -20.90 18.56 0.74
C THR A 333 -19.52 18.15 1.21
N ARG A 334 -19.33 16.90 1.69
CA ARG A 334 -18.01 16.41 2.13
C ARG A 334 -17.02 16.32 0.96
N VAL A 335 -17.47 15.86 -0.20
CA VAL A 335 -16.64 15.82 -1.42
C VAL A 335 -16.21 17.23 -1.85
N LEU A 336 -17.12 18.21 -1.85
CA LEU A 336 -16.78 19.60 -2.19
C LEU A 336 -15.87 20.25 -1.14
N ASN A 337 -16.08 19.98 0.15
CA ASN A 337 -15.19 20.45 1.23
C ASN A 337 -13.77 19.87 1.07
N HIS A 338 -13.65 18.59 0.69
CA HIS A 338 -12.36 17.96 0.42
C HIS A 338 -11.63 18.64 -0.73
N LYS A 339 -12.34 18.88 -1.86
CA LYS A 339 -11.80 19.61 -3.02
C LYS A 339 -11.38 21.05 -2.67
N GLU A 340 -12.14 21.72 -1.83
CA GLU A 340 -11.83 23.08 -1.36
C GLU A 340 -10.59 23.10 -0.48
N LYS A 341 -10.48 22.18 0.49
CA LYS A 341 -9.29 22.02 1.33
C LYS A 341 -8.01 21.75 0.51
N LEU A 342 -8.15 21.08 -0.63
CA LEU A 342 -7.05 20.83 -1.57
C LEU A 342 -6.78 22.01 -2.53
N GLY A 343 -7.59 23.09 -2.47
CA GLY A 343 -7.44 24.26 -3.35
C GLY A 343 -7.85 24.01 -4.81
N LEU A 344 -8.58 22.92 -5.10
CA LEU A 344 -8.91 22.53 -6.49
C LEU A 344 -9.83 23.53 -7.19
N PHE A 345 -10.57 24.36 -6.45
CA PHE A 345 -11.43 25.41 -7.00
C PHE A 345 -10.69 26.71 -7.37
N ASP A 346 -9.42 26.83 -6.96
CA ASP A 346 -8.57 27.99 -7.26
C ASP A 346 -7.78 27.79 -8.57
N GLY A 347 -7.86 26.60 -9.14
CA GLY A 347 -7.20 26.17 -10.35
C GLY A 347 -6.64 24.75 -10.24
N PRO A 348 -6.09 24.19 -11.33
CA PRO A 348 -5.46 22.89 -11.28
C PRO A 348 -4.26 22.90 -10.32
N LEU A 349 -4.06 21.82 -9.60
CA LEU A 349 -2.89 21.67 -8.73
C LEU A 349 -1.60 21.88 -9.52
N SER A 350 -0.70 22.71 -8.99
CA SER A 350 0.63 22.84 -9.56
C SER A 350 1.34 21.50 -9.56
N LEU A 351 1.82 21.06 -10.71
CA LEU A 351 2.51 19.77 -10.87
C LEU A 351 3.87 19.76 -10.16
N ASN A 352 4.55 20.88 -10.03
CA ASN A 352 5.80 21.09 -9.28
C ASN A 352 6.63 19.81 -9.03
N PRO A 353 7.34 19.26 -10.03
CA PRO A 353 8.22 18.12 -9.83
C PRO A 353 9.31 18.47 -8.80
N LEU A 354 9.91 17.47 -8.19
CA LEU A 354 11.04 17.66 -7.30
C LEU A 354 12.22 18.27 -8.08
N THR A 355 12.90 19.25 -7.46
CA THR A 355 14.16 19.78 -8.00
C THR A 355 15.27 18.75 -7.89
N GLU A 356 16.42 18.98 -8.54
CA GLU A 356 17.60 18.08 -8.41
C GLU A 356 18.06 17.96 -6.96
N GLU A 357 18.05 19.05 -6.19
CA GLU A 357 18.41 19.07 -4.78
C GLU A 357 17.39 18.28 -3.93
N GLU A 358 16.10 18.46 -4.17
CA GLU A 358 15.04 17.69 -3.49
C GLU A 358 15.11 16.20 -3.83
N ASN A 359 15.42 15.84 -5.08
CA ASN A 359 15.63 14.44 -5.48
C ASN A 359 16.82 13.81 -4.74
N ALA A 360 17.94 14.56 -4.66
CA ALA A 360 19.13 14.09 -3.92
C ALA A 360 18.85 13.97 -2.41
N ASP A 361 18.05 14.87 -1.82
CA ASP A 361 17.64 14.74 -0.42
C ASP A 361 16.68 13.57 -0.22
N PHE A 362 15.77 13.33 -1.16
CA PHE A 362 14.88 12.18 -1.10
C PHE A 362 15.65 10.85 -1.18
N ASP A 363 16.60 10.75 -2.10
CA ASP A 363 17.52 9.61 -2.18
C ASP A 363 18.22 9.35 -0.84
N ARG A 364 18.73 10.41 -0.20
CA ARG A 364 19.38 10.32 1.12
C ARG A 364 18.38 9.89 2.20
N VAL A 365 17.18 10.43 2.21
CA VAL A 365 16.13 10.06 3.18
C VAL A 365 15.76 8.58 3.05
N LEU A 366 15.61 8.07 1.83
CA LEU A 366 15.28 6.67 1.56
C LEU A 366 16.41 5.73 2.02
N TYR A 367 17.68 6.10 1.76
CA TYR A 367 18.80 5.31 2.24
C TYR A 367 18.89 5.29 3.78
N GLU A 368 18.78 6.45 4.45
CA GLU A 368 18.83 6.51 5.91
C GLU A 368 17.62 5.80 6.56
N LEU A 369 16.45 5.84 5.92
CA LEU A 369 15.28 5.08 6.35
C LEU A 369 15.54 3.57 6.25
N ALA A 370 15.98 3.10 5.09
CA ALA A 370 16.33 1.70 4.87
C ALA A 370 17.41 1.22 5.86
N LYS A 371 18.46 2.02 6.08
CA LYS A 371 19.51 1.76 7.06
C LYS A 371 18.97 1.62 8.48
N SER A 372 18.08 2.52 8.90
CA SER A 372 17.48 2.50 10.25
C SER A 372 16.47 1.37 10.46
N ALA A 373 15.94 0.80 9.38
CA ALA A 373 15.00 -0.31 9.42
C ALA A 373 15.67 -1.69 9.45
N GLN A 374 16.96 -1.80 9.06
CA GLN A 374 17.65 -3.08 9.02
C GLN A 374 17.62 -3.76 10.39
N THR A 375 17.01 -4.94 10.45
CA THR A 375 16.81 -5.69 11.69
C THR A 375 17.65 -6.96 11.68
N LEU A 376 18.68 -7.00 12.52
CA LEU A 376 19.48 -8.20 12.77
C LEU A 376 18.73 -9.10 13.76
N VAL A 377 18.08 -10.15 13.24
CA VAL A 377 17.24 -11.06 14.03
C VAL A 377 18.09 -12.04 14.80
N THR A 378 19.08 -12.66 14.15
CA THR A 378 20.03 -13.58 14.77
C THR A 378 21.45 -13.28 14.33
N ASN A 379 22.42 -13.52 15.22
CA ASN A 379 23.86 -13.46 15.00
C ASN A 379 24.53 -14.27 16.12
N HIS A 380 24.20 -15.57 16.17
CA HIS A 380 24.62 -16.44 17.28
C HIS A 380 26.13 -16.58 17.41
N SER A 381 26.84 -16.62 16.28
CA SER A 381 28.30 -16.66 16.26
C SER A 381 28.97 -15.32 16.57
N GLY A 382 28.21 -14.20 16.50
CA GLY A 382 28.78 -12.85 16.61
C GLY A 382 29.63 -12.45 15.40
N THR A 383 29.45 -13.08 14.24
CA THR A 383 30.30 -12.86 13.05
C THR A 383 29.98 -11.54 12.35
N ILE A 384 28.72 -11.09 12.35
CA ILE A 384 28.36 -9.77 11.84
C ILE A 384 28.75 -8.71 12.88
N PRO A 385 29.49 -7.65 12.50
CA PRO A 385 29.88 -7.29 11.13
C PRO A 385 31.13 -8.01 10.64
N PHE A 386 31.18 -8.30 9.33
CA PHE A 386 32.39 -8.75 8.66
C PHE A 386 33.34 -7.57 8.42
N ASP A 387 34.64 -7.79 8.66
CA ASP A 387 35.69 -6.80 8.34
C ASP A 387 35.90 -6.72 6.82
N PRO A 388 35.53 -5.63 6.13
CA PRO A 388 35.62 -5.52 4.69
C PRO A 388 37.05 -5.67 4.14
N LYS A 389 38.07 -5.44 4.99
CA LYS A 389 39.46 -5.63 4.58
C LYS A 389 39.88 -7.11 4.50
N LYS A 390 39.11 -7.99 5.14
CA LYS A 390 39.37 -9.44 5.16
C LYS A 390 38.50 -10.21 4.14
N VAL A 391 37.38 -9.63 3.74
CA VAL A 391 36.47 -10.23 2.76
C VAL A 391 36.99 -9.94 1.35
N LYS A 392 37.20 -10.96 0.56
CA LYS A 392 37.65 -10.85 -0.82
C LYS A 392 36.56 -11.26 -1.80
N LYS A 393 35.74 -12.24 -1.43
CA LYS A 393 34.75 -12.82 -2.31
C LYS A 393 33.45 -13.13 -1.55
N ALA A 394 32.31 -12.73 -2.14
CA ALA A 394 30.98 -13.01 -1.64
C ALA A 394 30.14 -13.76 -2.67
N ALA A 395 29.32 -14.72 -2.25
CA ALA A 395 28.29 -15.33 -3.07
C ALA A 395 26.93 -14.72 -2.74
N ILE A 396 26.15 -14.37 -3.75
CA ILE A 396 24.75 -13.92 -3.61
C ILE A 396 23.86 -14.94 -4.29
N ILE A 397 22.98 -15.56 -3.53
CA ILE A 397 22.05 -16.57 -4.01
C ILE A 397 20.66 -15.96 -3.97
N ALA A 398 20.10 -15.66 -5.16
CA ALA A 398 18.82 -15.00 -5.31
C ALA A 398 17.67 -16.02 -5.23
N LEU A 399 17.04 -16.11 -4.06
CA LEU A 399 15.91 -17.01 -3.79
C LEU A 399 14.59 -16.25 -3.89
N SER A 400 14.01 -16.22 -5.08
CA SER A 400 12.72 -15.59 -5.32
C SER A 400 12.10 -16.07 -6.64
N PRO A 401 10.78 -16.30 -6.67
CA PRO A 401 10.06 -16.50 -7.92
C PRO A 401 9.90 -15.20 -8.73
N MET A 402 10.22 -14.05 -8.13
CA MET A 402 9.96 -12.72 -8.70
C MET A 402 11.13 -12.26 -9.58
N VAL A 403 10.85 -12.03 -10.86
CA VAL A 403 11.86 -11.54 -11.84
C VAL A 403 12.38 -10.15 -11.44
N ASP A 404 11.49 -9.24 -11.03
CA ASP A 404 11.87 -7.87 -10.65
C ASP A 404 12.85 -7.84 -9.49
N PHE A 405 12.70 -8.72 -8.52
CA PHE A 405 13.67 -8.86 -7.44
C PHE A 405 15.06 -9.24 -7.97
N LYS A 406 15.10 -10.23 -8.86
CA LYS A 406 16.38 -10.70 -9.47
C LYS A 406 17.04 -9.59 -10.27
N ASN A 407 16.27 -8.75 -10.95
CA ASN A 407 16.77 -7.58 -11.68
C ASN A 407 17.42 -6.53 -10.77
N ASN A 408 17.11 -6.51 -9.46
CA ASN A 408 17.69 -5.59 -8.50
C ASN A 408 18.96 -6.13 -7.82
N ILE A 409 19.28 -7.42 -7.93
CA ILE A 409 20.49 -8.01 -7.34
C ILE A 409 21.80 -7.30 -7.78
N PRO A 410 21.94 -6.77 -9.01
CA PRO A 410 23.11 -5.97 -9.40
C PRO A 410 23.44 -4.82 -8.44
N VAL A 411 22.45 -4.24 -7.75
CA VAL A 411 22.69 -3.20 -6.74
C VAL A 411 23.58 -3.70 -5.61
N MET A 412 23.35 -4.93 -5.13
CA MET A 412 24.23 -5.54 -4.10
C MET A 412 25.63 -5.81 -4.65
N VAL A 413 25.74 -6.28 -5.89
CA VAL A 413 27.02 -6.51 -6.58
C VAL A 413 27.83 -5.23 -6.67
N GLU A 414 27.22 -4.14 -7.12
CA GLU A 414 27.84 -2.82 -7.22
C GLU A 414 28.28 -2.30 -5.84
N GLN A 415 27.45 -2.54 -4.80
CA GLN A 415 27.79 -2.12 -3.45
C GLN A 415 28.99 -2.90 -2.88
N PHE A 416 29.06 -4.22 -3.08
CA PHE A 416 30.25 -5.00 -2.70
C PHE A 416 31.51 -4.56 -3.47
N ALA A 417 31.35 -4.25 -4.75
CA ALA A 417 32.47 -3.79 -5.60
C ALA A 417 33.09 -2.48 -5.07
N LYS A 418 32.33 -1.57 -4.45
CA LYS A 418 32.87 -0.35 -3.81
C LYS A 418 33.85 -0.64 -2.67
N TYR A 419 33.71 -1.81 -2.04
CA TYR A 419 34.64 -2.30 -1.01
C TYR A 419 35.77 -3.18 -1.57
N GLY A 420 35.83 -3.34 -2.92
CA GLY A 420 36.83 -4.20 -3.56
C GLY A 420 36.55 -5.71 -3.42
N ILE A 421 35.30 -6.07 -3.12
CA ILE A 421 34.88 -7.46 -2.91
C ILE A 421 34.30 -8.01 -4.21
N GLU A 422 34.88 -9.13 -4.68
CA GLU A 422 34.35 -9.89 -5.84
C GLU A 422 33.05 -10.57 -5.47
N THR A 423 32.08 -10.62 -6.40
CA THR A 423 30.79 -11.29 -6.18
C THR A 423 30.50 -12.35 -7.24
N VAL A 424 29.91 -13.46 -6.80
CA VAL A 424 29.32 -14.50 -7.64
C VAL A 424 27.82 -14.52 -7.38
N VAL A 425 27.01 -14.39 -8.43
CA VAL A 425 25.54 -14.42 -8.32
C VAL A 425 25.01 -15.74 -8.86
N LEU A 426 24.12 -16.36 -8.09
CA LEU A 426 23.45 -17.61 -8.46
C LEU A 426 21.93 -17.43 -8.38
N ASP A 427 21.23 -17.83 -9.42
CA ASP A 427 19.76 -17.87 -9.47
C ASP A 427 19.17 -19.13 -8.85
N LYS A 428 19.99 -20.16 -8.68
CA LYS A 428 19.57 -21.46 -8.14
C LYS A 428 20.69 -22.05 -7.30
N ILE A 429 20.31 -22.73 -6.23
CA ILE A 429 21.23 -23.56 -5.47
C ILE A 429 21.09 -25.00 -6.00
N ILE A 430 22.22 -25.59 -6.36
CA ILE A 430 22.33 -27.05 -6.55
C ILE A 430 23.31 -27.53 -5.48
N SER A 431 23.01 -28.61 -4.78
CA SER A 431 23.85 -29.14 -3.70
C SER A 431 25.33 -29.28 -4.09
N THR A 432 25.61 -29.63 -5.35
CA THR A 432 26.97 -29.75 -5.91
C THR A 432 27.69 -28.42 -6.13
N THR A 433 26.99 -27.30 -6.08
CA THR A 433 27.62 -25.96 -6.28
C THR A 433 27.93 -25.25 -4.95
N LEU A 434 27.32 -25.65 -3.86
CA LEU A 434 27.46 -24.99 -2.55
C LEU A 434 28.77 -25.32 -1.83
N GLU A 435 29.20 -26.56 -1.90
CA GLU A 435 30.47 -26.96 -1.27
C GLU A 435 31.67 -26.22 -1.86
N PRO A 436 31.85 -26.10 -3.20
CA PRO A 436 32.87 -25.25 -3.79
C PRO A 436 32.74 -23.78 -3.39
N LEU A 437 31.53 -23.23 -3.41
CA LEU A 437 31.28 -21.83 -3.00
C LEU A 437 31.65 -21.58 -1.54
N ALA A 438 31.29 -22.51 -0.65
CA ALA A 438 31.64 -22.43 0.75
C ALA A 438 33.17 -22.48 0.98
N ALA A 439 33.92 -23.14 0.10
CA ALA A 439 35.37 -23.14 0.13
C ALA A 439 36.00 -21.84 -0.40
N GLU A 440 35.41 -21.22 -1.43
CA GLU A 440 35.97 -20.08 -2.13
C GLU A 440 35.52 -18.71 -1.60
N CYS A 441 34.30 -18.61 -1.03
CA CYS A 441 33.73 -17.34 -0.61
C CYS A 441 33.90 -17.09 0.88
N ASP A 442 34.13 -15.84 1.25
CA ASP A 442 34.21 -15.38 2.65
C ASP A 442 32.84 -15.09 3.24
N ILE A 443 31.85 -14.74 2.39
CA ILE A 443 30.46 -14.52 2.76
C ILE A 443 29.56 -15.23 1.74
N ILE A 444 28.48 -15.86 2.22
CA ILE A 444 27.42 -16.44 1.42
C ILE A 444 26.11 -15.77 1.82
N ILE A 445 25.45 -15.11 0.88
CA ILE A 445 24.18 -14.41 1.14
C ILE A 445 23.04 -15.16 0.45
N TYR A 446 22.09 -15.60 1.24
CA TYR A 446 20.78 -16.04 0.75
C TYR A 446 19.86 -14.83 0.69
N ALA A 447 19.77 -14.20 -0.47
CA ALA A 447 18.89 -13.06 -0.73
C ALA A 447 17.48 -13.58 -1.03
N CYS A 448 16.58 -13.51 -0.05
CA CYS A 448 15.26 -14.09 -0.11
C CYS A 448 14.20 -13.00 -0.32
N MET A 449 13.37 -13.15 -1.36
CA MET A 449 12.21 -12.29 -1.55
C MET A 449 10.97 -13.14 -1.78
N ILE A 450 10.11 -13.19 -0.78
CA ILE A 450 8.76 -13.70 -0.91
C ILE A 450 7.81 -12.54 -0.64
N LYS A 451 7.02 -12.19 -1.65
CA LYS A 451 5.95 -11.21 -1.54
C LYS A 451 4.61 -11.95 -1.51
N THR A 452 3.90 -11.83 -0.40
CA THR A 452 2.51 -12.22 -0.35
C THR A 452 1.69 -11.08 -0.97
N GLY A 453 0.89 -11.40 -1.95
CA GLY A 453 0.10 -10.41 -2.68
C GLY A 453 -1.14 -11.06 -3.27
N PHE A 454 -1.63 -10.54 -4.37
CA PHE A 454 -2.86 -10.98 -5.02
C PHE A 454 -2.94 -12.51 -5.15
N GLY A 455 -3.90 -13.12 -4.46
CA GLY A 455 -4.15 -14.57 -4.47
C GLY A 455 -3.18 -15.43 -3.63
N ALA A 456 -2.15 -14.85 -3.01
CA ALA A 456 -1.13 -15.59 -2.27
C ALA A 456 -1.06 -15.13 -0.81
N GLY A 457 -1.68 -15.92 0.08
CA GLY A 457 -1.71 -15.63 1.53
C GLY A 457 -0.52 -16.16 2.32
N MET A 458 0.17 -17.22 1.87
CA MET A 458 1.26 -17.82 2.63
C MET A 458 2.61 -17.58 1.95
N PRO A 459 3.62 -17.08 2.70
CA PRO A 459 4.97 -16.96 2.17
C PRO A 459 5.63 -18.35 2.11
N PHE A 460 5.81 -18.88 0.91
CA PHE A 460 6.55 -20.12 0.70
C PHE A 460 7.39 -20.04 -0.57
N PHE A 461 8.50 -20.77 -0.56
CA PHE A 461 9.33 -20.94 -1.75
C PHE A 461 8.71 -21.97 -2.69
N ASP A 462 8.91 -21.76 -3.99
CA ASP A 462 8.49 -22.71 -5.00
C ASP A 462 9.26 -24.03 -4.89
N ARG A 463 8.64 -25.14 -5.35
CA ARG A 463 9.22 -26.49 -5.28
C ARG A 463 10.66 -26.60 -5.77
N PRO A 464 11.12 -25.91 -6.82
CA PRO A 464 12.52 -26.00 -7.28
C PRO A 464 13.54 -25.45 -6.27
N GLU A 465 13.14 -24.54 -5.38
CA GLU A 465 14.03 -23.89 -4.40
C GLU A 465 14.10 -24.68 -3.09
N LEU A 466 13.04 -25.40 -2.71
CA LEU A 466 12.97 -26.15 -1.45
C LEU A 466 14.06 -27.22 -1.27
N PRO A 467 14.38 -28.10 -2.26
CA PRO A 467 15.45 -29.07 -2.08
C PRO A 467 16.81 -28.41 -1.83
N CYS A 468 17.02 -27.23 -2.39
CA CYS A 468 18.26 -26.48 -2.23
C CYS A 468 18.42 -25.96 -0.80
N LEU A 469 17.34 -25.44 -0.21
CA LEU A 469 17.33 -25.00 1.18
C LEU A 469 17.61 -26.15 2.15
N PHE A 470 17.06 -27.33 1.88
CA PHE A 470 17.22 -28.51 2.74
C PHE A 470 18.67 -28.97 2.88
N HIS A 471 19.48 -28.85 1.82
CA HIS A 471 20.88 -29.31 1.80
C HIS A 471 21.90 -28.20 2.05
N SER A 472 21.53 -26.94 1.80
CA SER A 472 22.49 -25.84 1.72
C SER A 472 22.98 -25.32 3.05
N MET A 473 22.13 -25.38 4.09
CA MET A 473 22.44 -24.78 5.40
C MET A 473 23.55 -25.52 6.17
N SER A 474 23.92 -26.74 5.75
CA SER A 474 25.03 -27.50 6.36
C SER A 474 26.41 -27.06 5.88
N TYR A 475 26.51 -26.34 4.75
CA TYR A 475 27.80 -25.91 4.19
C TYR A 475 28.05 -24.43 4.47
N GLY A 476 29.15 -24.10 5.15
CA GLY A 476 29.58 -22.74 5.38
C GLY A 476 28.69 -21.95 6.33
N ALA A 477 28.05 -22.57 7.30
CA ALA A 477 27.11 -21.93 8.24
C ALA A 477 27.70 -20.66 8.90
N ALA A 478 28.96 -20.70 9.34
CA ALA A 478 29.63 -19.57 9.99
C ALA A 478 29.87 -18.33 9.11
N LYS A 479 29.58 -18.39 7.82
CA LYS A 479 29.69 -17.29 6.84
C LYS A 479 28.44 -17.11 6.00
N THR A 480 27.35 -17.77 6.37
CA THR A 480 26.08 -17.69 5.67
C THR A 480 25.15 -16.70 6.36
N VAL A 481 24.76 -15.68 5.62
CA VAL A 481 23.79 -14.66 6.03
C VAL A 481 22.52 -14.84 5.24
N VAL A 482 21.41 -15.03 5.91
CA VAL A 482 20.09 -14.99 5.27
C VAL A 482 19.54 -13.58 5.36
N VAL A 483 19.12 -13.02 4.23
CA VAL A 483 18.51 -11.70 4.14
C VAL A 483 17.13 -11.82 3.55
N SER A 484 16.09 -11.47 4.30
CA SER A 484 14.72 -11.39 3.79
C SER A 484 14.39 -9.95 3.40
N PHE A 485 14.11 -9.75 2.12
CA PHE A 485 13.73 -8.46 1.52
C PHE A 485 12.21 -8.22 1.49
N GLY A 486 11.44 -9.17 1.94
CA GLY A 486 9.97 -9.11 1.93
C GLY A 486 9.37 -9.49 3.27
N HIS A 487 8.58 -10.54 3.24
CA HIS A 487 7.80 -11.00 4.38
C HIS A 487 8.69 -11.49 5.55
N PRO A 488 8.55 -10.93 6.77
CA PRO A 488 9.44 -11.28 7.89
C PRO A 488 9.25 -12.72 8.40
N SER A 489 8.09 -13.35 8.17
CA SER A 489 7.83 -14.74 8.57
C SER A 489 8.64 -15.80 7.79
N VAL A 490 9.38 -15.40 6.78
CA VAL A 490 10.38 -16.26 6.12
C VAL A 490 11.37 -16.82 7.14
N TYR A 491 11.70 -16.04 8.18
CA TYR A 491 12.49 -16.51 9.33
C TYR A 491 11.84 -17.74 9.99
N TYR A 492 10.63 -17.59 10.48
CA TYR A 492 9.91 -18.66 11.19
C TYR A 492 9.67 -19.89 10.32
N ASN A 493 9.34 -19.69 9.04
CA ASN A 493 8.96 -20.79 8.16
C ASN A 493 10.15 -21.64 7.70
N TYR A 494 11.36 -21.05 7.61
CA TYR A 494 12.49 -21.70 6.92
C TYR A 494 13.83 -21.55 7.61
N PHE A 495 14.05 -20.50 8.43
CA PHE A 495 15.37 -20.10 8.85
C PHE A 495 15.53 -19.86 10.35
N GLU A 496 14.63 -20.32 11.18
CA GLU A 496 14.69 -20.13 12.64
C GLU A 496 15.98 -20.70 13.28
N ASN A 497 16.62 -21.64 12.61
CA ASN A 497 17.86 -22.26 13.06
C ASN A 497 19.13 -21.70 12.38
N CYS A 498 19.03 -20.64 11.57
CA CYS A 498 20.19 -20.07 10.94
C CYS A 498 20.99 -19.19 11.91
N ASP A 499 22.32 -19.13 11.73
CA ASP A 499 23.20 -18.36 12.58
C ASP A 499 23.00 -16.85 12.43
N MET A 500 22.92 -16.38 11.19
CA MET A 500 22.81 -14.95 10.85
C MET A 500 21.59 -14.69 9.98
N TYR A 501 20.65 -13.90 10.48
CA TYR A 501 19.43 -13.54 9.75
C TYR A 501 19.10 -12.06 9.88
N ILE A 502 18.78 -11.43 8.73
CA ILE A 502 18.45 -10.00 8.64
C ILE A 502 17.11 -9.86 7.91
N ASN A 503 16.23 -9.02 8.45
CA ASN A 503 15.04 -8.51 7.75
C ASN A 503 15.28 -7.08 7.26
N THR A 504 14.95 -6.80 5.99
CA THR A 504 15.01 -5.46 5.39
C THR A 504 13.62 -4.89 5.12
N TYR A 505 12.60 -5.75 5.02
CA TYR A 505 11.18 -5.44 4.73
C TYR A 505 10.91 -4.79 3.36
N SER A 506 11.93 -4.40 2.63
CA SER A 506 11.88 -3.82 1.30
C SER A 506 12.95 -4.44 0.40
N ALA A 507 12.71 -4.45 -0.91
CA ALA A 507 13.61 -4.96 -1.94
C ALA A 507 14.03 -3.87 -2.95
N ASP A 508 13.87 -2.62 -2.58
CA ASP A 508 14.34 -1.49 -3.39
C ASP A 508 15.87 -1.31 -3.32
N LYS A 509 16.41 -0.42 -4.15
CA LYS A 509 17.84 -0.17 -4.23
C LYS A 509 18.46 0.26 -2.89
N TRP A 510 17.69 0.96 -2.04
CA TRP A 510 18.17 1.49 -0.77
C TRP A 510 18.33 0.39 0.27
N ALA A 511 17.33 -0.49 0.38
CA ALA A 511 17.38 -1.66 1.26
C ALA A 511 18.52 -2.60 0.88
N MET A 512 18.72 -2.83 -0.45
CA MET A 512 19.81 -3.66 -0.95
C MET A 512 21.19 -3.05 -0.70
N THR A 513 21.33 -1.73 -0.86
CA THR A 513 22.56 -1.02 -0.53
C THR A 513 22.84 -1.07 0.97
N ALA A 514 21.84 -0.72 1.78
CA ALA A 514 21.99 -0.64 3.23
C ALA A 514 22.35 -2.00 3.86
N VAL A 515 21.78 -3.11 3.40
CA VAL A 515 22.09 -4.42 3.98
C VAL A 515 23.53 -4.84 3.75
N VAL A 516 24.11 -4.55 2.58
CA VAL A 516 25.53 -4.81 2.31
C VAL A 516 26.41 -3.96 3.23
N ASP A 517 26.10 -2.68 3.37
CA ASP A 517 26.83 -1.77 4.27
C ASP A 517 26.74 -2.23 5.72
N GLY A 518 25.56 -2.65 6.19
CA GLY A 518 25.36 -3.18 7.54
C GLY A 518 26.14 -4.47 7.80
N ILE A 519 26.10 -5.43 6.88
CA ILE A 519 26.88 -6.68 6.96
C ILE A 519 28.37 -6.39 7.06
N LEU A 520 28.86 -5.36 6.36
CA LEU A 520 30.27 -4.93 6.35
C LEU A 520 30.60 -3.89 7.45
N GLY A 521 29.69 -3.66 8.41
CA GLY A 521 29.95 -2.88 9.61
C GLY A 521 30.04 -1.37 9.43
N GLN A 522 29.43 -0.82 8.38
CA GLN A 522 29.40 0.64 8.17
C GLN A 522 28.47 1.36 9.16
N PHE A 523 27.55 0.63 9.76
CA PHE A 523 26.65 1.11 10.81
C PHE A 523 26.14 -0.07 11.67
N PRO A 524 25.71 0.17 12.91
CA PRO A 524 25.07 -0.86 13.72
C PRO A 524 23.62 -1.11 13.27
N PHE A 525 23.16 -2.35 13.33
CA PHE A 525 21.76 -2.68 13.14
C PHE A 525 20.92 -2.16 14.32
N VAL A 526 19.97 -1.28 14.06
CA VAL A 526 19.13 -0.63 15.08
C VAL A 526 17.65 -0.86 14.88
N GLY A 527 17.27 -1.37 13.71
CA GLY A 527 15.86 -1.68 13.37
C GLY A 527 15.27 -2.70 14.33
N LYS A 528 13.98 -2.56 14.60
CA LYS A 528 13.22 -3.47 15.46
C LYS A 528 12.16 -4.16 14.65
N SER A 529 11.99 -5.47 14.84
CA SER A 529 10.89 -6.16 14.16
C SER A 529 9.56 -5.50 14.46
N PRO A 530 8.80 -5.06 13.46
CA PRO A 530 7.51 -4.43 13.65
C PRO A 530 6.39 -5.45 13.89
N THR A 531 6.72 -6.74 13.76
CA THR A 531 5.79 -7.86 14.00
C THR A 531 6.48 -8.93 14.82
N SER A 532 5.70 -9.70 15.58
CA SER A 532 6.21 -10.90 16.24
C SER A 532 6.79 -11.86 15.20
N LEU A 533 7.95 -12.43 15.48
CA LEU A 533 8.58 -13.45 14.63
C LEU A 533 8.16 -14.87 15.03
N PHE A 534 7.58 -15.05 16.21
CA PHE A 534 7.14 -16.31 16.78
C PHE A 534 5.66 -16.25 17.17
N PRO A 535 4.72 -16.28 16.21
CA PRO A 535 3.29 -16.05 16.47
C PRO A 535 2.65 -17.10 17.39
N PHE A 536 3.22 -18.30 17.41
CA PHE A 536 2.69 -19.43 18.19
C PHE A 536 3.53 -19.73 19.44
N HIS A 537 4.71 -19.14 19.55
CA HIS A 537 5.70 -19.44 20.60
C HIS A 537 6.33 -18.17 21.16
N LYS A 538 5.52 -17.21 21.57
CA LYS A 538 5.98 -15.91 22.09
C LYS A 538 7.01 -16.00 23.22
N GLN A 539 7.04 -17.12 23.97
CA GLN A 539 8.05 -17.38 25.00
C GLN A 539 9.47 -17.56 24.45
N TYR A 540 9.66 -17.70 23.16
CA TYR A 540 10.97 -17.82 22.49
C TYR A 540 11.41 -16.53 21.82
N GLU A 541 10.62 -15.44 21.91
CA GLU A 541 11.08 -14.12 21.49
C GLU A 541 12.18 -13.67 22.44
N VAL A 542 13.38 -13.46 21.90
CA VAL A 542 14.59 -13.05 22.63
C VAL A 542 14.76 -11.54 22.51
#